data_11679f9f3c48f3af60a9355022164ced
#
_entry.id   11679f9f3c48f3af60a9355022164ced
#
_cell.length_a   1.000
_cell.length_b   1.000
_cell.length_c   1.000
_cell.angle_alpha   90.00
_cell.angle_beta   90.00
_cell.angle_gamma   90.00
#
_symmetry.space_group_name_H-M   'P 1'
#
loop_
_entity.id
_entity.type
_entity.pdbx_description
1 polymer ?
#
loop_
_entity_poly.entity_id
_entity_poly.type
_entity_poly.pdbx_seq_one_letter_code
_entity_poly.pdbx_strand_id
1 'polypeptide(L)'
;EATMGQPLRISLPVLRKFASVEEQNNWFAASDTPILQHYLSTTLRTTPSEALPAPYLLGEVLHTGRLYIERYIQLSLRSWQEAGVYHFHSFDYSALDIQPDFVAYQGVTAQHIVFCEGCGISKNPYFNSLPMRPCKGESLTIKAPDLQLQAIFKSDGSIISMGGDIYRVGATYDPEDLSDTITESGRAELLEKLHKMTNSPYEIISHQAAIRPTVGDRRPLVGAHPLYPHLWVLNGLGTRGVLNAPLCAQVLYKAVFEGEEIPSEMNVNRFNKRLRRKG
;
A
#
# COMPACT_ATOMS: atom_id res chain seq x y z
N GLU A 1 16.58 -7.93 -2.27
CA GLU A 1 17.80 -7.50 -1.57
C GLU A 1 19.05 -8.12 -2.23
N ALA A 2 19.04 -9.42 -2.52
CA ALA A 2 20.18 -10.08 -3.17
C ALA A 2 20.58 -9.41 -4.51
N THR A 3 19.59 -8.97 -5.29
CA THR A 3 19.82 -8.32 -6.59
C THR A 3 20.28 -6.86 -6.44
N MET A 4 19.97 -6.21 -5.33
CA MET A 4 20.24 -4.78 -5.11
C MET A 4 21.41 -4.52 -4.14
N GLY A 5 22.01 -5.57 -3.57
CA GLY A 5 23.21 -5.50 -2.72
C GLY A 5 23.08 -4.69 -1.43
N GLN A 6 21.86 -4.32 -1.02
CA GLN A 6 21.61 -3.46 0.14
C GLN A 6 20.32 -3.86 0.87
N PRO A 7 20.27 -3.70 2.21
CA PRO A 7 19.05 -3.99 2.95
C PRO A 7 17.93 -3.00 2.58
N LEU A 8 16.79 -3.53 2.17
CA LEU A 8 15.61 -2.77 1.79
C LEU A 8 14.49 -2.84 2.81
N ARG A 9 14.61 -3.71 3.80
CA ARG A 9 13.64 -3.90 4.86
C ARG A 9 14.29 -3.96 6.23
N ILE A 10 13.52 -3.62 7.23
CA ILE A 10 13.84 -3.82 8.63
C ILE A 10 12.69 -4.58 9.29
N SER A 11 13.01 -5.58 10.11
CA SER A 11 12.03 -6.25 10.95
C SER A 11 11.62 -5.32 12.10
N LEU A 12 10.34 -5.06 12.22
CA LEU A 12 9.74 -4.26 13.28
C LEU A 12 8.45 -4.93 13.72
N PRO A 13 8.23 -5.19 15.02
CA PRO A 13 6.96 -5.71 15.49
C PRO A 13 5.86 -4.66 15.30
N VAL A 14 4.64 -5.13 15.03
CA VAL A 14 3.44 -4.29 15.17
C VAL A 14 2.84 -4.55 16.52
N LEU A 15 2.77 -3.52 17.34
CA LEU A 15 2.18 -3.54 18.68
C LEU A 15 0.78 -2.90 18.63
N ARG A 16 -0.25 -3.73 18.71
CA ARG A 16 -1.64 -3.28 18.75
C ARG A 16 -2.03 -2.93 20.17
N LYS A 17 -2.31 -1.65 20.45
CA LYS A 17 -2.88 -1.21 21.71
C LYS A 17 -4.34 -1.66 21.81
N PHE A 18 -4.70 -2.33 22.89
CA PHE A 18 -6.09 -2.67 23.17
C PHE A 18 -6.80 -1.52 23.87
N ALA A 19 -8.04 -1.28 23.50
CA ALA A 19 -8.91 -0.30 24.12
C ALA A 19 -9.67 -0.86 25.32
N SER A 20 -9.80 -2.20 25.41
CA SER A 20 -10.57 -2.87 26.47
C SER A 20 -10.13 -4.32 26.62
N VAL A 21 -10.61 -4.96 27.70
CA VAL A 21 -10.50 -6.43 27.91
C VAL A 21 -11.24 -7.20 26.83
N GLU A 22 -12.34 -6.67 26.29
CA GLU A 22 -13.06 -7.28 25.18
C GLU A 22 -12.20 -7.37 23.92
N GLU A 23 -11.44 -6.31 23.59
CA GLU A 23 -10.47 -6.36 22.49
C GLU A 23 -9.38 -7.41 22.71
N GLN A 24 -8.90 -7.59 23.96
CA GLN A 24 -7.97 -8.68 24.28
C GLN A 24 -8.59 -10.06 24.02
N ASN A 25 -9.82 -10.27 24.47
CA ASN A 25 -10.51 -11.54 24.25
C ASN A 25 -10.73 -11.82 22.76
N ASN A 26 -11.10 -10.80 21.98
CA ASN A 26 -11.22 -10.89 20.53
C ASN A 26 -9.88 -11.20 19.86
N TRP A 27 -8.78 -10.65 20.38
CA TRP A 27 -7.43 -10.95 19.92
C TRP A 27 -7.08 -12.43 20.15
N PHE A 28 -7.34 -12.97 21.34
CA PHE A 28 -7.09 -14.38 21.64
C PHE A 28 -7.94 -15.30 20.77
N ALA A 29 -9.23 -15.01 20.62
CA ALA A 29 -10.10 -15.78 19.74
C ALA A 29 -9.61 -15.75 18.28
N ALA A 30 -9.10 -14.61 17.80
CA ALA A 30 -8.50 -14.50 16.48
C ALA A 30 -7.18 -15.29 16.36
N SER A 31 -6.33 -15.26 17.40
CA SER A 31 -5.05 -15.97 17.42
C SER A 31 -5.20 -17.51 17.40
N ASP A 32 -6.35 -18.03 17.82
CA ASP A 32 -6.65 -19.46 17.79
C ASP A 32 -7.09 -19.95 16.40
N THR A 33 -7.32 -19.04 15.45
CA THR A 33 -7.71 -19.43 14.10
C THR A 33 -6.52 -19.98 13.30
N PRO A 34 -6.70 -21.01 12.43
CA PRO A 34 -5.60 -21.68 11.72
C PRO A 34 -4.70 -20.74 10.90
N ILE A 35 -5.26 -19.65 10.39
CA ILE A 35 -4.49 -18.68 9.58
C ILE A 35 -3.76 -17.69 10.49
N LEU A 36 -4.41 -17.13 11.50
CA LEU A 36 -3.86 -16.04 12.28
C LEU A 36 -2.94 -16.49 13.42
N GLN A 37 -3.01 -17.76 13.86
CA GLN A 37 -2.12 -18.31 14.90
C GLN A 37 -0.61 -18.15 14.58
N HIS A 38 -0.25 -18.06 13.32
CA HIS A 38 1.14 -17.86 12.89
C HIS A 38 1.58 -16.38 12.92
N TYR A 39 0.63 -15.47 13.05
CA TYR A 39 0.87 -14.03 12.96
C TYR A 39 0.54 -13.27 14.24
N LEU A 40 -0.37 -13.77 15.06
CA LEU A 40 -0.77 -13.12 16.31
C LEU A 40 -0.14 -13.82 17.50
N SER A 41 0.67 -13.08 18.27
CA SER A 41 1.22 -13.59 19.52
C SER A 41 0.12 -13.77 20.58
N THR A 42 0.11 -14.90 21.26
CA THR A 42 -0.71 -15.13 22.46
C THR A 42 -0.09 -14.53 23.72
N THR A 43 1.17 -14.07 23.64
CA THR A 43 1.84 -13.38 24.75
C THR A 43 1.62 -11.88 24.60
N LEU A 44 0.92 -11.29 25.57
CA LEU A 44 0.73 -9.85 25.59
C LEU A 44 2.01 -9.12 26.00
N ARG A 45 2.21 -7.91 25.47
CA ARG A 45 3.34 -7.07 25.75
C ARG A 45 2.94 -5.90 26.64
N THR A 46 3.84 -5.50 27.54
CA THR A 46 3.78 -4.20 28.19
C THR A 46 4.19 -3.10 27.24
N THR A 47 3.87 -1.86 27.55
CA THR A 47 4.31 -0.71 26.77
C THR A 47 5.84 -0.62 26.73
N PRO A 48 6.44 -0.32 25.54
CA PRO A 48 7.89 -0.13 25.44
C PRO A 48 8.37 1.20 26.02
N SER A 49 7.47 2.14 26.30
CA SER A 49 7.78 3.48 26.81
C SER A 49 6.63 4.00 27.67
N GLU A 50 6.94 4.67 28.76
CA GLU A 50 5.96 5.35 29.63
C GLU A 50 5.16 6.42 28.85
N ALA A 51 5.76 6.95 27.79
CA ALA A 51 5.09 7.91 26.92
C ALA A 51 3.98 7.31 26.06
N LEU A 52 3.81 5.96 26.04
CA LEU A 52 2.80 5.23 25.25
C LEU A 52 1.85 4.48 26.18
N PRO A 53 0.88 5.12 26.84
CA PRO A 53 0.02 4.47 27.81
C PRO A 53 -0.81 3.36 27.17
N ALA A 54 -0.72 2.14 27.72
CA ALA A 54 -1.44 0.93 27.26
C ALA A 54 -2.01 0.15 28.46
N PRO A 55 -3.08 0.64 29.11
CA PRO A 55 -3.62 0.05 30.35
C PRO A 55 -4.12 -1.39 30.15
N TYR A 56 -4.51 -1.75 28.93
CA TYR A 56 -4.95 -3.09 28.58
C TYR A 56 -3.87 -3.89 27.83
N LEU A 57 -2.58 -3.54 27.98
CA LEU A 57 -1.47 -4.20 27.30
C LEU A 57 -1.52 -4.06 25.75
N LEU A 58 -0.62 -4.80 25.11
CA LEU A 58 -0.44 -4.76 23.66
C LEU A 58 -0.43 -6.19 23.09
N GLY A 59 -1.13 -6.40 21.99
CA GLY A 59 -0.96 -7.57 21.14
C GLY A 59 0.17 -7.38 20.15
N GLU A 60 1.00 -8.39 19.93
CA GLU A 60 2.08 -8.35 18.98
C GLU A 60 1.73 -9.11 17.69
N VAL A 61 1.82 -8.43 16.53
CA VAL A 61 1.77 -9.12 15.23
C VAL A 61 3.18 -9.51 14.82
N LEU A 62 3.36 -10.81 14.60
CA LEU A 62 4.63 -11.44 14.24
C LEU A 62 4.93 -11.29 12.73
N HIS A 63 6.19 -11.52 12.35
CA HIS A 63 6.64 -11.52 10.96
C HIS A 63 6.38 -10.21 10.21
N THR A 64 6.43 -9.11 10.93
CA THR A 64 6.19 -7.76 10.40
C THR A 64 7.48 -6.97 10.22
N GLY A 65 7.37 -5.88 9.48
CA GLY A 65 8.50 -5.01 9.23
C GLY A 65 8.13 -3.78 8.41
N ARG A 66 9.13 -3.02 8.07
CA ARG A 66 9.01 -1.84 7.23
C ARG A 66 9.93 -1.96 6.01
N LEU A 67 9.38 -1.68 4.83
CA LEU A 67 10.15 -1.52 3.61
C LEU A 67 10.64 -0.07 3.49
N TYR A 68 11.90 0.14 3.12
CA TYR A 68 12.43 1.44 2.72
C TYR A 68 11.98 1.73 1.28
N ILE A 69 10.70 2.13 1.11
CA ILE A 69 10.05 2.20 -0.19
C ILE A 69 10.71 3.19 -1.16
N GLU A 70 11.14 4.35 -0.68
CA GLU A 70 11.84 5.34 -1.48
C GLU A 70 13.16 4.77 -2.04
N ARG A 71 13.94 4.11 -1.18
CA ARG A 71 15.19 3.46 -1.59
C ARG A 71 14.94 2.32 -2.57
N TYR A 72 13.89 1.51 -2.31
CA TYR A 72 13.50 0.44 -3.23
C TYR A 72 13.20 0.99 -4.63
N ILE A 73 12.39 2.05 -4.72
CA ILE A 73 12.03 2.69 -5.98
C ILE A 73 13.27 3.26 -6.67
N GLN A 74 14.11 4.02 -5.95
CA GLN A 74 15.34 4.61 -6.50
C GLN A 74 16.28 3.57 -7.08
N LEU A 75 16.53 2.46 -6.35
CA LEU A 75 17.39 1.39 -6.82
C LEU A 75 16.79 0.63 -8.01
N SER A 76 15.47 0.44 -8.02
CA SER A 76 14.78 -0.19 -9.16
C SER A 76 14.89 0.68 -10.42
N LEU A 77 14.61 1.99 -10.30
CA LEU A 77 14.73 2.93 -11.41
C LEU A 77 16.15 2.97 -11.96
N ARG A 78 17.14 3.04 -11.07
CA ARG A 78 18.55 3.02 -11.48
C ARG A 78 18.91 1.74 -12.24
N SER A 79 18.50 0.57 -11.74
CA SER A 79 18.74 -0.72 -12.39
C SER A 79 18.10 -0.78 -13.79
N TRP A 80 16.87 -0.27 -13.94
CA TRP A 80 16.18 -0.24 -15.24
C TRP A 80 16.80 0.78 -16.22
N GLN A 81 17.29 1.92 -15.71
CA GLN A 81 18.03 2.90 -16.52
C GLN A 81 19.35 2.30 -17.02
N GLU A 82 20.12 1.64 -16.15
CA GLU A 82 21.38 0.96 -16.50
C GLU A 82 21.16 -0.16 -17.52
N ALA A 83 20.02 -0.86 -17.44
CA ALA A 83 19.61 -1.88 -18.40
C ALA A 83 19.05 -1.32 -19.73
N GLY A 84 18.84 -0.01 -19.83
CA GLY A 84 18.28 0.64 -21.04
C GLY A 84 16.80 0.33 -21.30
N VAL A 85 16.06 -0.14 -20.26
CA VAL A 85 14.64 -0.53 -20.40
C VAL A 85 13.66 0.45 -19.72
N TYR A 86 14.16 1.60 -19.30
CA TYR A 86 13.36 2.63 -18.62
C TYR A 86 13.26 3.89 -19.48
N HIS A 87 12.03 4.32 -19.76
CA HIS A 87 11.73 5.54 -20.50
C HIS A 87 10.86 6.46 -19.63
N PHE A 88 11.37 7.66 -19.34
CA PHE A 88 10.64 8.67 -18.56
C PHE A 88 9.89 9.64 -19.47
N HIS A 89 8.62 9.35 -19.72
CA HIS A 89 7.70 10.24 -20.44
C HIS A 89 6.25 9.94 -20.07
N SER A 90 5.36 10.88 -20.39
CA SER A 90 3.91 10.65 -20.26
C SER A 90 3.45 9.67 -21.33
N PHE A 91 2.67 8.66 -20.95
CA PHE A 91 2.10 7.71 -21.90
C PHE A 91 0.96 8.37 -22.68
N ASP A 92 1.05 8.33 -23.99
CA ASP A 92 0.01 8.82 -24.91
C ASP A 92 -0.82 7.64 -25.42
N TYR A 93 -2.04 7.49 -24.89
CA TYR A 93 -2.93 6.40 -25.27
C TYR A 93 -3.33 6.45 -26.76
N SER A 94 -3.31 7.62 -27.41
CA SER A 94 -3.64 7.76 -28.83
C SER A 94 -2.54 7.20 -29.75
N ALA A 95 -1.31 7.07 -29.25
CA ALA A 95 -0.18 6.49 -29.95
C ALA A 95 -0.05 4.97 -29.75
N LEU A 96 -0.93 4.36 -28.95
CA LEU A 96 -0.96 2.90 -28.77
C LEU A 96 -1.69 2.24 -29.93
N ASP A 97 -0.96 1.44 -30.71
CA ASP A 97 -1.51 0.59 -31.76
C ASP A 97 -1.73 -0.82 -31.21
N ILE A 98 -2.98 -1.32 -31.30
CA ILE A 98 -3.38 -2.65 -30.80
C ILE A 98 -3.65 -3.53 -31.99
N GLN A 99 -2.79 -4.50 -32.20
CA GLN A 99 -2.89 -5.49 -33.27
C GLN A 99 -3.43 -6.83 -32.73
N PRO A 100 -3.86 -7.76 -33.59
CA PRO A 100 -4.36 -9.06 -33.13
C PRO A 100 -3.38 -9.85 -32.26
N ASP A 101 -2.06 -9.76 -32.52
CA ASP A 101 -1.03 -10.60 -31.90
C ASP A 101 -0.04 -9.81 -31.04
N PHE A 102 -0.07 -8.47 -31.07
CA PHE A 102 0.86 -7.61 -30.34
C PHE A 102 0.31 -6.20 -30.13
N VAL A 103 1.00 -5.43 -29.35
CA VAL A 103 0.81 -3.97 -29.22
C VAL A 103 2.06 -3.26 -29.68
N ALA A 104 1.92 -2.07 -30.28
CA ALA A 104 3.02 -1.21 -30.66
C ALA A 104 2.87 0.19 -30.07
N TYR A 105 3.96 0.76 -29.59
CA TYR A 105 3.99 2.08 -28.99
C TYR A 105 5.36 2.74 -29.23
N GLN A 106 5.39 3.87 -29.94
CA GLN A 106 6.59 4.67 -30.19
C GLN A 106 7.83 3.84 -30.62
N GLY A 107 7.64 2.91 -31.55
CA GLY A 107 8.71 2.07 -32.09
C GLY A 107 9.03 0.80 -31.26
N VAL A 108 8.38 0.61 -30.13
CA VAL A 108 8.48 -0.60 -29.31
C VAL A 108 7.29 -1.50 -29.61
N THR A 109 7.54 -2.79 -29.87
CA THR A 109 6.49 -3.82 -29.97
C THR A 109 6.58 -4.79 -28.82
N ALA A 110 5.43 -5.22 -28.30
CA ALA A 110 5.34 -6.17 -27.20
C ALA A 110 4.10 -7.08 -27.36
N GLN A 111 4.16 -8.28 -26.83
CA GLN A 111 2.99 -9.16 -26.79
C GLN A 111 1.93 -8.63 -25.82
N HIS A 112 2.35 -7.99 -24.74
CA HIS A 112 1.47 -7.50 -23.69
C HIS A 112 1.91 -6.13 -23.19
N ILE A 113 0.95 -5.32 -22.78
CA ILE A 113 1.17 -4.10 -21.99
C ILE A 113 0.43 -4.21 -20.66
N VAL A 114 1.07 -3.81 -19.58
CA VAL A 114 0.49 -3.82 -18.22
C VAL A 114 0.37 -2.38 -17.71
N PHE A 115 -0.85 -1.94 -17.43
CA PHE A 115 -1.13 -0.63 -16.86
C PHE A 115 -1.11 -0.67 -15.32
N CYS A 116 -0.11 -0.01 -14.72
CA CYS A 116 0.10 0.10 -13.27
C CYS A 116 -0.03 1.55 -12.79
N GLU A 117 -1.07 2.26 -13.20
CA GLU A 117 -1.15 3.72 -13.22
C GLU A 117 -1.68 4.33 -11.91
N GLY A 118 -2.03 3.51 -10.92
CA GLY A 118 -2.65 4.00 -9.69
C GLY A 118 -3.90 4.82 -9.97
N CYS A 119 -3.98 6.04 -9.44
CA CYS A 119 -5.11 6.95 -9.69
C CYS A 119 -5.17 7.48 -11.13
N GLY A 120 -4.06 7.44 -11.86
CA GLY A 120 -3.97 7.84 -13.27
C GLY A 120 -4.86 7.01 -14.21
N ILE A 121 -5.26 5.82 -13.79
CA ILE A 121 -6.13 4.92 -14.56
C ILE A 121 -7.47 5.56 -14.97
N SER A 122 -7.90 6.61 -14.29
CA SER A 122 -9.09 7.39 -14.66
C SER A 122 -8.99 8.02 -16.04
N LYS A 123 -7.77 8.24 -16.55
CA LYS A 123 -7.48 8.79 -17.88
C LYS A 123 -7.29 7.68 -18.93
N ASN A 124 -7.14 6.43 -18.52
CA ASN A 124 -6.91 5.31 -19.41
C ASN A 124 -8.20 4.94 -20.16
N PRO A 125 -8.30 5.05 -21.48
CA PRO A 125 -9.53 4.82 -22.23
C PRO A 125 -10.04 3.37 -22.12
N TYR A 126 -9.17 2.42 -21.85
CA TYR A 126 -9.49 1.00 -21.76
C TYR A 126 -9.98 0.58 -20.37
N PHE A 127 -9.46 1.21 -19.30
CA PHE A 127 -9.70 0.79 -17.91
C PHE A 127 -10.38 1.84 -17.02
N ASN A 128 -10.71 3.03 -17.54
CA ASN A 128 -11.32 4.12 -16.75
C ASN A 128 -12.74 3.81 -16.23
N SER A 129 -13.38 2.75 -16.73
CA SER A 129 -14.69 2.29 -16.26
C SER A 129 -14.61 1.43 -14.99
N LEU A 130 -13.41 1.04 -14.56
CA LEU A 130 -13.22 0.30 -13.31
C LEU A 130 -13.67 1.13 -12.10
N PRO A 131 -14.27 0.50 -11.07
CA PRO A 131 -14.90 1.20 -9.96
C PRO A 131 -13.86 1.68 -8.93
N MET A 132 -12.92 2.50 -9.40
CA MET A 132 -11.96 3.14 -8.53
C MET A 132 -12.68 4.07 -7.53
N ARG A 133 -12.20 4.06 -6.31
CA ARG A 133 -12.60 4.94 -5.20
C ARG A 133 -11.35 5.49 -4.52
N PRO A 134 -10.63 6.39 -5.18
CA PRO A 134 -9.44 6.98 -4.59
C PRO A 134 -9.73 7.59 -3.23
N CYS A 135 -8.74 7.61 -2.36
CA CYS A 135 -8.88 8.16 -1.03
C CYS A 135 -7.59 8.85 -0.61
N LYS A 136 -7.69 10.11 -0.27
CA LYS A 136 -6.58 10.88 0.27
C LYS A 136 -6.19 10.39 1.66
N GLY A 137 -4.92 10.48 1.96
CA GLY A 137 -4.39 10.25 3.29
C GLY A 137 -3.23 11.17 3.58
N GLU A 138 -3.30 11.80 4.74
CA GLU A 138 -2.24 12.66 5.24
C GLU A 138 -1.47 11.99 6.37
N SER A 139 -0.20 12.33 6.53
CA SER A 139 0.69 11.83 7.57
C SER A 139 1.67 12.87 8.02
N LEU A 140 2.02 12.86 9.31
CA LEU A 140 3.09 13.68 9.88
C LEU A 140 4.36 12.87 10.03
N THR A 141 5.51 13.51 9.84
CA THR A 141 6.79 13.02 10.34
C THR A 141 7.17 13.89 11.53
N ILE A 142 7.45 13.26 12.67
CA ILE A 142 7.81 13.92 13.91
C ILE A 142 9.16 13.43 14.41
N LYS A 143 9.83 14.29 15.20
CA LYS A 143 10.98 13.94 16.04
C LYS A 143 10.50 13.91 17.48
N ALA A 144 10.71 12.80 18.18
CA ALA A 144 10.26 12.58 19.56
C ALA A 144 11.26 11.68 20.32
N PRO A 145 12.37 12.26 20.88
CA PRO A 145 13.44 11.49 21.52
C PRO A 145 12.97 10.64 22.70
N ASP A 146 12.02 11.15 23.48
CA ASP A 146 11.52 10.47 24.68
C ASP A 146 10.57 9.30 24.37
N LEU A 147 10.13 9.17 23.11
CA LEU A 147 9.21 8.11 22.71
C LEU A 147 9.88 6.72 22.72
N GLN A 148 11.16 6.63 22.35
CA GLN A 148 12.02 5.43 22.38
C GLN A 148 11.36 4.18 21.76
N LEU A 149 10.50 4.35 20.75
CA LEU A 149 9.73 3.29 20.13
C LEU A 149 10.51 2.64 18.99
N GLN A 150 10.80 1.34 19.12
CA GLN A 150 11.40 0.51 18.06
C GLN A 150 10.37 -0.49 17.49
N ALA A 151 9.18 -0.01 17.16
CA ALA A 151 8.06 -0.81 16.70
C ALA A 151 7.13 0.04 15.81
N ILE A 152 6.11 -0.60 15.28
CA ILE A 152 4.92 0.06 14.75
C ILE A 152 3.84 0.00 15.83
N PHE A 153 3.54 1.11 16.45
CA PHE A 153 2.49 1.20 17.46
C PHE A 153 1.15 1.51 16.78
N LYS A 154 0.17 0.64 16.98
CA LYS A 154 -1.13 0.71 16.33
C LYS A 154 -2.26 0.89 17.35
N SER A 155 -3.04 1.98 17.16
CA SER A 155 -4.27 2.30 17.90
C SER A 155 -5.31 2.85 16.91
N ASP A 156 -5.94 3.98 17.17
CA ASP A 156 -6.81 4.71 16.23
C ASP A 156 -6.04 5.22 15.01
N GLY A 157 -4.77 5.50 15.19
CA GLY A 157 -3.78 5.75 14.17
C GLY A 157 -2.63 4.76 14.24
N SER A 158 -1.47 5.18 13.75
CA SER A 158 -0.22 4.46 13.93
C SER A 158 0.94 5.42 14.12
N ILE A 159 1.89 5.02 14.98
CA ILE A 159 3.21 5.64 15.09
C ILE A 159 4.21 4.60 14.58
N ILE A 160 4.93 4.93 13.53
CA ILE A 160 5.87 4.02 12.85
C ILE A 160 7.28 4.52 13.08
N SER A 161 8.13 3.73 13.72
CA SER A 161 9.55 4.06 13.86
C SER A 161 10.22 4.12 12.49
N MET A 162 10.87 5.26 12.22
CA MET A 162 11.63 5.49 10.99
C MET A 162 13.13 5.28 11.18
N GLY A 163 13.56 5.10 12.43
CA GLY A 163 14.94 5.00 12.89
C GLY A 163 15.36 6.26 13.64
N GLY A 164 16.22 6.10 14.64
CA GLY A 164 16.53 7.16 15.60
C GLY A 164 15.26 7.64 16.29
N ASP A 165 15.16 8.95 16.49
CA ASP A 165 14.02 9.59 17.15
C ASP A 165 12.94 10.07 16.18
N ILE A 166 12.95 9.56 14.94
CA ILE A 166 12.04 9.96 13.88
C ILE A 166 10.90 8.96 13.76
N TYR A 167 9.69 9.49 13.70
CA TYR A 167 8.46 8.68 13.61
C TYR A 167 7.51 9.22 12.56
N ARG A 168 6.80 8.32 11.89
CA ARG A 168 5.68 8.69 11.01
C ARG A 168 4.36 8.41 11.74
N VAL A 169 3.53 9.44 11.80
CA VAL A 169 2.19 9.37 12.39
C VAL A 169 1.16 9.39 11.27
N GLY A 170 0.23 8.46 11.29
CA GLY A 170 -0.76 8.39 10.22
C GLY A 170 -1.85 7.32 10.41
N ALA A 171 -2.78 7.39 9.56
CA ALA A 171 -3.02 8.41 8.55
C ALA A 171 -4.47 8.90 8.63
N THR A 172 -4.77 10.01 7.98
CA THR A 172 -6.15 10.40 7.72
C THR A 172 -6.77 9.53 6.61
N TYR A 173 -8.08 9.61 6.48
CA TYR A 173 -8.83 8.92 5.44
C TYR A 173 -9.92 9.84 4.92
N ASP A 174 -9.69 10.48 3.76
CA ASP A 174 -10.62 11.40 3.13
C ASP A 174 -10.95 10.95 1.70
N PRO A 175 -12.16 10.46 1.44
CA PRO A 175 -12.60 10.05 0.11
C PRO A 175 -13.12 11.22 -0.74
N GLU A 176 -13.36 12.38 -0.17
CA GLU A 176 -13.96 13.53 -0.85
C GLU A 176 -12.90 14.45 -1.45
N ASP A 177 -11.81 14.69 -0.73
CA ASP A 177 -10.68 15.45 -1.23
C ASP A 177 -9.71 14.53 -1.99
N LEU A 178 -9.58 14.73 -3.29
CA LEU A 178 -8.64 13.99 -4.14
C LEU A 178 -7.46 14.84 -4.60
N SER A 179 -7.18 15.93 -3.90
CA SER A 179 -5.94 16.68 -4.09
C SER A 179 -4.76 16.00 -3.37
N ASP A 180 -3.55 16.26 -3.80
CA ASP A 180 -2.31 15.84 -3.14
C ASP A 180 -1.75 16.91 -2.18
N THR A 181 -2.56 17.94 -1.87
CA THR A 181 -2.20 19.03 -0.98
C THR A 181 -2.54 18.69 0.47
N ILE A 182 -1.70 19.13 1.40
CA ILE A 182 -1.96 19.03 2.85
C ILE A 182 -3.07 19.99 3.28
N THR A 183 -3.81 19.62 4.33
CA THR A 183 -4.89 20.45 4.89
C THR A 183 -4.74 20.70 6.38
N GLU A 184 -5.27 21.83 6.85
CA GLU A 184 -5.29 22.12 8.29
C GLU A 184 -6.21 21.16 9.05
N SER A 185 -7.31 20.72 8.45
CA SER A 185 -8.19 19.71 9.03
C SER A 185 -7.50 18.34 9.17
N GLY A 186 -6.76 17.91 8.14
CA GLY A 186 -5.96 16.69 8.17
C GLY A 186 -4.85 16.76 9.23
N ARG A 187 -4.20 17.92 9.36
CA ARG A 187 -3.23 18.15 10.41
C ARG A 187 -3.85 18.05 11.80
N ALA A 188 -4.99 18.71 12.02
CA ALA A 188 -5.70 18.67 13.30
C ALA A 188 -6.11 17.23 13.68
N GLU A 189 -6.66 16.45 12.73
CA GLU A 189 -7.00 15.05 12.95
C GLU A 189 -5.77 14.20 13.34
N LEU A 190 -4.64 14.40 12.66
CA LEU A 190 -3.39 13.67 12.96
C LEU A 190 -2.85 14.01 14.34
N LEU A 191 -2.92 15.28 14.75
CA LEU A 191 -2.49 15.72 16.08
C LEU A 191 -3.42 15.17 17.17
N GLU A 192 -4.73 15.17 16.95
CA GLU A 192 -5.68 14.54 17.86
C GLU A 192 -5.38 13.05 18.07
N LYS A 193 -5.15 12.31 16.97
CA LYS A 193 -4.75 10.90 17.05
C LYS A 193 -3.43 10.71 17.77
N LEU A 194 -2.44 11.57 17.53
CA LEU A 194 -1.14 11.50 18.18
C LEU A 194 -1.27 11.71 19.69
N HIS A 195 -2.01 12.73 20.14
CA HIS A 195 -2.23 13.02 21.55
C HIS A 195 -2.98 11.92 22.30
N LYS A 196 -3.84 11.15 21.61
CA LYS A 196 -4.47 9.94 22.18
C LYS A 196 -3.49 8.76 22.34
N MET A 197 -2.42 8.76 21.56
CA MET A 197 -1.45 7.66 21.55
C MET A 197 -0.26 7.90 22.47
N THR A 198 0.20 9.15 22.61
CA THR A 198 1.42 9.47 23.36
C THR A 198 1.33 10.78 24.12
N ASN A 199 2.05 10.83 25.24
CA ASN A 199 2.31 12.04 26.03
C ASN A 199 3.73 12.60 25.78
N SER A 200 4.51 12.01 24.88
CA SER A 200 5.87 12.47 24.56
C SER A 200 5.83 13.85 23.92
N PRO A 201 6.73 14.77 24.29
CA PRO A 201 6.97 15.97 23.53
C PRO A 201 7.50 15.61 22.13
N TYR A 202 7.17 16.41 21.14
CA TYR A 202 7.58 16.16 19.75
C TYR A 202 7.75 17.47 18.98
N GLU A 203 8.53 17.39 17.92
CA GLU A 203 8.66 18.42 16.89
C GLU A 203 8.11 17.87 15.56
N ILE A 204 7.30 18.65 14.84
CA ILE A 204 6.83 18.27 13.52
C ILE A 204 7.90 18.62 12.48
N ILE A 205 8.41 17.61 11.79
CA ILE A 205 9.43 17.77 10.75
C ILE A 205 8.78 17.99 9.37
N SER A 206 7.71 17.22 9.05
CA SER A 206 7.01 17.35 7.78
C SER A 206 5.56 16.91 7.86
N HIS A 207 4.76 17.41 6.92
CA HIS A 207 3.39 17.01 6.68
C HIS A 207 3.25 16.63 5.20
N GLN A 208 2.66 15.48 4.92
CA GLN A 208 2.57 14.92 3.57
C GLN A 208 1.15 14.42 3.29
N ALA A 209 0.72 14.57 2.03
CA ALA A 209 -0.53 14.04 1.53
C ALA A 209 -0.28 13.15 0.31
N ALA A 210 -1.09 12.11 0.14
CA ALA A 210 -1.06 11.25 -1.04
C ALA A 210 -2.43 10.60 -1.28
N ILE A 211 -2.72 10.27 -2.53
CA ILE A 211 -3.97 9.61 -2.92
C ILE A 211 -3.73 8.11 -3.09
N ARG A 212 -4.52 7.31 -2.40
CA ARG A 212 -4.48 5.85 -2.50
C ARG A 212 -5.39 5.37 -3.63
N PRO A 213 -4.93 4.54 -4.55
CA PRO A 213 -5.76 3.95 -5.60
C PRO A 213 -6.59 2.79 -5.03
N THR A 214 -7.65 3.12 -4.31
CA THR A 214 -8.60 2.15 -3.75
C THR A 214 -9.68 1.77 -4.76
N VAL A 215 -10.23 0.57 -4.60
CA VAL A 215 -11.38 0.05 -5.35
C VAL A 215 -12.57 -0.03 -4.41
N GLY A 216 -13.79 0.09 -4.95
CA GLY A 216 -14.99 0.07 -4.15
C GLY A 216 -15.17 -1.19 -3.28
N ASP A 217 -14.70 -2.36 -3.77
CA ASP A 217 -14.71 -3.63 -3.04
C ASP A 217 -13.44 -3.90 -2.21
N ARG A 218 -12.49 -2.97 -2.20
CA ARG A 218 -11.21 -3.03 -1.47
C ARG A 218 -10.30 -4.22 -1.87
N ARG A 219 -10.46 -4.74 -3.09
CA ARG A 219 -9.67 -5.85 -3.63
C ARG A 219 -8.82 -5.37 -4.80
N PRO A 220 -7.59 -5.90 -4.98
CA PRO A 220 -6.75 -5.56 -6.12
C PRO A 220 -7.44 -5.83 -7.47
N LEU A 221 -6.94 -5.18 -8.51
CA LEU A 221 -7.34 -5.36 -9.89
C LEU A 221 -6.17 -5.97 -10.66
N VAL A 222 -6.28 -7.23 -11.03
CA VAL A 222 -5.28 -7.96 -11.81
C VAL A 222 -5.97 -8.68 -12.97
N GLY A 223 -5.46 -8.54 -14.19
CA GLY A 223 -5.96 -9.33 -15.31
C GLY A 223 -6.01 -8.60 -16.64
N ALA A 224 -6.43 -9.33 -17.69
CA ALA A 224 -6.55 -8.82 -19.04
C ALA A 224 -7.89 -8.11 -19.28
N HIS A 225 -7.88 -7.19 -20.24
CA HIS A 225 -9.09 -6.55 -20.73
C HIS A 225 -9.92 -7.57 -21.55
N PRO A 226 -11.25 -7.66 -21.35
CA PRO A 226 -12.07 -8.71 -21.97
C PRO A 226 -12.24 -8.60 -23.49
N LEU A 227 -11.92 -7.44 -24.08
CA LEU A 227 -11.97 -7.20 -25.53
C LEU A 227 -10.57 -7.03 -26.14
N TYR A 228 -9.56 -6.74 -25.35
CA TYR A 228 -8.19 -6.50 -25.78
C TYR A 228 -7.24 -7.40 -24.96
N PRO A 229 -7.02 -8.66 -25.35
CA PRO A 229 -6.30 -9.64 -24.52
C PRO A 229 -4.83 -9.31 -24.28
N HIS A 230 -4.25 -8.40 -25.06
CA HIS A 230 -2.89 -7.89 -24.86
C HIS A 230 -2.79 -6.76 -23.84
N LEU A 231 -3.92 -6.16 -23.43
CA LEU A 231 -3.96 -5.11 -22.42
C LEU A 231 -4.25 -5.68 -21.06
N TRP A 232 -3.34 -5.50 -20.13
CA TRP A 232 -3.44 -5.98 -18.76
C TRP A 232 -3.45 -4.83 -17.77
N VAL A 233 -4.00 -5.08 -16.60
CA VAL A 233 -4.01 -4.13 -15.49
C VAL A 233 -3.50 -4.78 -14.21
N LEU A 234 -2.67 -4.05 -13.45
CA LEU A 234 -2.37 -4.30 -12.04
C LEU A 234 -2.57 -3.00 -11.29
N ASN A 235 -3.65 -2.89 -10.53
CA ASN A 235 -4.01 -1.64 -9.86
C ASN A 235 -4.87 -1.92 -8.60
N GLY A 236 -5.41 -0.87 -8.00
CA GLY A 236 -6.35 -1.00 -6.89
C GLY A 236 -5.75 -1.52 -5.59
N LEU A 237 -4.44 -1.35 -5.38
CA LEU A 237 -3.74 -1.88 -4.21
C LEU A 237 -4.10 -1.16 -2.89
N GLY A 238 -4.68 0.03 -2.99
CA GLY A 238 -5.24 0.78 -1.86
C GLY A 238 -4.28 1.03 -0.72
N THR A 239 -4.77 0.86 0.51
CA THR A 239 -3.99 1.12 1.74
C THR A 239 -2.95 0.05 2.07
N ARG A 240 -2.95 -1.08 1.37
CA ARG A 240 -2.06 -2.23 1.61
C ARG A 240 -1.14 -2.52 0.43
N GLY A 241 -0.84 -1.49 -0.39
CA GLY A 241 -0.08 -1.65 -1.61
C GLY A 241 1.26 -2.35 -1.42
N VAL A 242 2.05 -1.94 -0.44
CA VAL A 242 3.37 -2.53 -0.16
C VAL A 242 3.28 -4.03 0.20
N LEU A 243 2.22 -4.42 0.91
CA LEU A 243 2.00 -5.82 1.30
C LEU A 243 1.50 -6.66 0.11
N ASN A 244 0.57 -6.12 -0.68
CA ASN A 244 -0.11 -6.87 -1.72
C ASN A 244 0.63 -6.88 -3.07
N ALA A 245 1.44 -5.86 -3.37
CA ALA A 245 2.10 -5.72 -4.67
C ALA A 245 2.94 -6.93 -5.07
N PRO A 246 3.77 -7.55 -4.21
CA PRO A 246 4.55 -8.72 -4.61
C PRO A 246 3.69 -9.91 -5.03
N LEU A 247 2.63 -10.20 -4.26
CA LEU A 247 1.69 -11.28 -4.59
C LEU A 247 0.95 -10.98 -5.89
N CYS A 248 0.42 -9.76 -6.04
CA CYS A 248 -0.30 -9.38 -7.26
C CYS A 248 0.60 -9.43 -8.50
N ALA A 249 1.86 -9.01 -8.37
CA ALA A 249 2.83 -9.10 -9.46
C ALA A 249 3.16 -10.55 -9.84
N GLN A 250 3.31 -11.44 -8.86
CA GLN A 250 3.53 -12.86 -9.08
C GLN A 250 2.32 -13.52 -9.77
N VAL A 251 1.10 -13.23 -9.30
CA VAL A 251 -0.14 -13.73 -9.91
C VAL A 251 -0.26 -13.24 -11.36
N LEU A 252 0.02 -11.95 -11.60
CA LEU A 252 0.01 -11.40 -12.95
C LEU A 252 1.03 -12.11 -13.86
N TYR A 253 2.27 -12.26 -13.39
CA TYR A 253 3.33 -12.94 -14.13
C TYR A 253 2.92 -14.36 -14.56
N LYS A 254 2.41 -15.14 -13.62
CA LYS A 254 1.96 -16.50 -13.86
C LYS A 254 0.78 -16.56 -14.84
N ALA A 255 -0.17 -15.63 -14.72
CA ALA A 255 -1.29 -15.55 -15.64
C ALA A 255 -0.85 -15.21 -17.07
N VAL A 256 0.11 -14.28 -17.23
CA VAL A 256 0.61 -13.86 -18.55
C VAL A 256 1.49 -14.90 -19.21
N PHE A 257 2.41 -15.53 -18.48
CA PHE A 257 3.45 -16.38 -19.05
C PHE A 257 3.26 -17.88 -18.84
N GLU A 258 2.48 -18.28 -17.82
CA GLU A 258 2.27 -19.68 -17.46
C GLU A 258 0.81 -20.12 -17.67
N GLY A 259 -0.10 -19.17 -17.98
CA GLY A 259 -1.53 -19.46 -18.20
C GLY A 259 -2.29 -19.84 -16.93
N GLU A 260 -1.73 -19.53 -15.74
CA GLU A 260 -2.41 -19.80 -14.46
C GLU A 260 -3.63 -18.89 -14.27
N GLU A 261 -4.67 -19.41 -13.64
CA GLU A 261 -5.88 -18.65 -13.33
C GLU A 261 -5.62 -17.61 -12.23
N ILE A 262 -6.15 -16.41 -12.43
CA ILE A 262 -6.10 -15.35 -11.43
C ILE A 262 -7.19 -15.64 -10.38
N PRO A 263 -6.85 -15.62 -9.07
CA PRO A 263 -7.84 -15.75 -8.00
C PRO A 263 -9.01 -14.78 -8.16
N SER A 264 -10.23 -15.28 -8.00
CA SER A 264 -11.47 -14.53 -8.27
C SER A 264 -11.54 -13.19 -7.54
N GLU A 265 -10.97 -13.12 -6.33
CA GLU A 265 -10.97 -11.92 -5.48
C GLU A 265 -10.18 -10.76 -6.09
N MET A 266 -9.15 -11.03 -6.89
CA MET A 266 -8.35 -9.97 -7.53
C MET A 266 -8.53 -9.90 -9.04
N ASN A 267 -9.22 -10.88 -9.65
CA ASN A 267 -9.43 -10.91 -11.09
C ASN A 267 -10.29 -9.73 -11.54
N VAL A 268 -9.76 -8.94 -12.48
CA VAL A 268 -10.47 -7.78 -13.05
C VAL A 268 -11.77 -8.18 -13.77
N ASN A 269 -11.88 -9.43 -14.22
CA ASN A 269 -13.05 -9.97 -14.90
C ASN A 269 -14.35 -9.91 -14.07
N ARG A 270 -14.26 -9.75 -12.73
CA ARG A 270 -15.45 -9.45 -11.91
C ARG A 270 -16.15 -8.14 -12.30
N PHE A 271 -15.49 -7.31 -13.11
CA PHE A 271 -16.03 -6.05 -13.66
C PHE A 271 -16.23 -6.08 -15.19
N ASN A 272 -16.25 -7.24 -15.82
CA ASN A 272 -16.39 -7.40 -17.28
C ASN A 272 -17.56 -6.62 -17.88
N LYS A 273 -18.70 -6.56 -17.19
CA LYS A 273 -19.86 -5.78 -17.65
C LYS A 273 -19.56 -4.28 -17.81
N ARG A 274 -18.63 -3.75 -17.03
CA ARG A 274 -18.22 -2.34 -17.11
C ARG A 274 -17.21 -2.13 -18.22
N LEU A 275 -16.24 -3.03 -18.34
CA LEU A 275 -15.18 -2.97 -19.35
C LEU A 275 -15.72 -3.15 -20.77
N ARG A 276 -16.76 -3.98 -20.96
CA ARG A 276 -17.39 -4.21 -22.28
C ARG A 276 -18.32 -3.08 -22.74
N ARG A 277 -18.78 -2.18 -21.87
CA ARG A 277 -19.73 -1.11 -22.22
C ARG A 277 -19.06 0.10 -22.87
N LYS A 278 -17.76 0.18 -22.91
CA LYS A 278 -16.99 1.31 -23.45
C LYS A 278 -16.06 0.93 -24.61
N GLY A 279 -16.16 -0.30 -25.10
CA GLY A 279 -15.48 -0.77 -26.31
C GLY A 279 -16.24 -0.42 -27.58
#